data_ce2cecde72373ab66e34dbc08280258a
#
_entry.id   ce2cecde72373ab66e34dbc08280258a
#
_cell.length_a   1.000
_cell.length_b   1.000
_cell.length_c   1.000
_cell.angle_alpha   90.00
_cell.angle_beta   90.00
_cell.angle_gamma   90.00
#
_symmetry.space_group_name_H-M   'P 1'
#
loop_
_entity.id
_entity.type
_entity.pdbx_description
1 polymer ?
#
loop_
_entity_poly.entity_id
_entity_poly.type
_entity_poly.pdbx_seq_one_letter_code
_entity_poly.pdbx_strand_id
1 'polypeptide(L)'
;RTYRIEGPADLLPRLVQRVLANDAVEQTILGPLTIDHLSEGTPYKFALIVVPIRAMDDADLLKTSKEGQLSLSLAEMKTIQAHFHDLGRDPTDCELETLAQTWSEHCSHKTLRGRIDFDGTPIPNLLKRTIFSATQELGLDWLVSVFSDNAGVVRFDDEYDVCFKVETHNHPSAIDP
;
A
#
# COMPACT_ATOMS: atom_id res chain seq x y z
N ARG A 1 -23.66 11.97 -7.52
CA ARG A 1 -23.93 13.44 -7.51
C ARG A 1 -24.58 13.84 -8.83
N THR A 2 -25.50 14.81 -8.82
CA THR A 2 -26.13 15.35 -10.03
C THR A 2 -25.89 16.85 -10.08
N TYR A 3 -25.50 17.34 -11.25
CA TYR A 3 -25.26 18.76 -11.51
C TYR A 3 -26.13 19.22 -12.69
N ARG A 4 -26.70 20.39 -12.57
CA ARG A 4 -27.29 21.13 -13.70
C ARG A 4 -26.29 22.21 -14.10
N ILE A 5 -25.78 22.16 -15.32
CA ILE A 5 -24.72 23.04 -15.79
C ILE A 5 -25.28 23.84 -16.97
N GLU A 6 -25.12 25.16 -16.90
CA GLU A 6 -25.45 26.07 -17.99
C GLU A 6 -24.16 26.73 -18.48
N GLY A 7 -23.87 26.62 -19.76
CA GLY A 7 -22.65 27.17 -20.34
C GLY A 7 -22.32 26.59 -21.71
N PRO A 8 -21.20 27.01 -22.31
CA PRO A 8 -20.74 26.49 -23.58
C PRO A 8 -20.48 24.97 -23.51
N ALA A 9 -21.06 24.22 -24.44
CA ALA A 9 -20.99 22.75 -24.41
C ALA A 9 -19.55 22.22 -24.61
N ASP A 10 -18.68 22.95 -25.29
CA ASP A 10 -17.29 22.61 -25.54
C ASP A 10 -16.41 22.65 -24.27
N LEU A 11 -16.84 23.40 -23.26
CA LEU A 11 -16.12 23.47 -21.97
C LEU A 11 -16.52 22.33 -21.00
N LEU A 12 -17.65 21.67 -21.26
CA LEU A 12 -18.18 20.66 -20.35
C LEU A 12 -17.21 19.48 -20.09
N PRO A 13 -16.57 18.86 -21.09
CA PRO A 13 -15.63 17.77 -20.84
C PRO A 13 -14.48 18.18 -19.92
N ARG A 14 -13.95 19.38 -20.12
CA ARG A 14 -12.84 19.90 -19.31
C ARG A 14 -13.28 20.21 -17.88
N LEU A 15 -14.49 20.75 -17.70
CA LEU A 15 -15.07 21.01 -16.38
C LEU A 15 -15.29 19.71 -15.60
N VAL A 16 -15.87 18.71 -16.28
CA VAL A 16 -16.10 17.39 -15.70
C VAL A 16 -14.79 16.78 -15.23
N GLN A 17 -13.82 16.64 -16.12
CA GLN A 17 -12.54 15.97 -15.83
C GLN A 17 -11.71 16.66 -14.76
N ARG A 18 -11.73 17.99 -14.68
CA ARG A 18 -10.85 18.75 -13.79
C ARG A 18 -11.48 19.13 -12.44
N VAL A 19 -12.80 19.15 -12.36
CA VAL A 19 -13.47 19.75 -11.20
C VAL A 19 -14.59 18.88 -10.63
N LEU A 20 -15.38 18.22 -11.50
CA LEU A 20 -16.62 17.59 -11.07
C LEU A 20 -16.51 16.09 -10.83
N ALA A 21 -15.63 15.38 -11.53
CA ALA A 21 -15.50 13.95 -11.44
C ALA A 21 -14.03 13.52 -11.42
N ASN A 22 -13.78 12.45 -10.71
CA ASN A 22 -12.52 11.71 -10.75
C ASN A 22 -12.72 10.49 -11.66
N ASP A 23 -12.16 10.53 -12.86
CA ASP A 23 -12.32 9.49 -13.88
C ASP A 23 -11.71 8.13 -13.51
N ALA A 24 -10.84 8.10 -12.51
CA ALA A 24 -10.29 6.86 -11.97
C ALA A 24 -11.31 6.04 -11.15
N VAL A 25 -12.32 6.70 -10.55
CA VAL A 25 -13.28 6.06 -9.64
C VAL A 25 -14.73 6.46 -9.87
N GLU A 26 -15.00 7.40 -10.79
CA GLU A 26 -16.32 7.93 -11.06
C GLU A 26 -16.63 7.87 -12.57
N GLN A 27 -17.81 7.40 -12.90
CA GLN A 27 -18.33 7.45 -14.27
C GLN A 27 -19.24 8.66 -14.45
N THR A 28 -19.01 9.44 -15.50
CA THR A 28 -19.85 10.59 -15.84
C THR A 28 -20.90 10.20 -16.89
N ILE A 29 -22.16 10.52 -16.60
CA ILE A 29 -23.28 10.32 -17.52
C ILE A 29 -23.85 11.69 -17.86
N LEU A 30 -23.90 12.02 -19.15
CA LEU A 30 -24.50 13.25 -19.65
C LEU A 30 -25.97 12.99 -20.04
N GLY A 31 -26.89 13.72 -19.39
CA GLY A 31 -28.33 13.60 -19.62
C GLY A 31 -29.06 12.95 -18.46
N PRO A 32 -30.32 12.53 -18.69
CA PRO A 32 -31.11 11.86 -17.67
C PRO A 32 -30.45 10.54 -17.26
N LEU A 33 -30.28 10.36 -15.95
CA LEU A 33 -29.78 9.10 -15.42
C LEU A 33 -30.94 8.08 -15.40
N THR A 34 -30.84 7.07 -16.26
CA THR A 34 -31.67 5.87 -16.19
C THR A 34 -30.79 4.71 -15.75
N ILE A 35 -31.03 4.21 -14.56
CA ILE A 35 -30.34 2.99 -14.05
C ILE A 35 -31.41 1.93 -13.90
N ASP A 36 -31.47 1.02 -14.84
CA ASP A 36 -32.38 -0.14 -14.78
C ASP A 36 -31.79 -1.24 -13.87
N HIS A 37 -30.47 -1.32 -13.79
CA HIS A 37 -29.71 -2.23 -12.90
C HIS A 37 -28.31 -1.67 -12.66
N LEU A 38 -27.69 -2.04 -11.55
CA LEU A 38 -26.29 -1.79 -11.35
C LEU A 38 -25.49 -2.67 -12.32
N SER A 39 -24.48 -2.10 -12.96
CA SER A 39 -23.62 -2.87 -13.85
C SER A 39 -22.98 -4.01 -13.07
N GLU A 40 -23.22 -5.23 -13.50
CA GLU A 40 -22.45 -6.38 -13.03
C GLU A 40 -21.03 -6.21 -13.57
N GLY A 41 -20.03 -6.51 -12.74
CA GLY A 41 -18.63 -6.50 -13.16
C GLY A 41 -18.41 -7.48 -14.32
N THR A 42 -17.30 -7.31 -15.01
CA THR A 42 -16.89 -8.27 -16.05
C THR A 42 -16.73 -9.66 -15.43
N PRO A 43 -17.33 -10.70 -16.03
CA PRO A 43 -17.17 -12.06 -15.54
C PRO A 43 -15.69 -12.42 -15.40
N TYR A 44 -15.27 -12.74 -14.19
CA TYR A 44 -13.90 -13.15 -13.93
C TYR A 44 -13.72 -14.64 -14.22
N LYS A 45 -12.75 -14.96 -15.07
CA LYS A 45 -12.32 -16.33 -15.28
C LYS A 45 -10.97 -16.50 -14.61
N PHE A 46 -10.90 -17.37 -13.60
CA PHE A 46 -9.65 -17.69 -12.94
C PHE A 46 -8.61 -18.20 -13.95
N ALA A 47 -7.41 -17.63 -13.89
CA ALA A 47 -6.23 -18.10 -14.60
C ALA A 47 -5.07 -18.12 -13.62
N LEU A 48 -4.38 -19.25 -13.51
CA LEU A 48 -3.14 -19.34 -12.75
C LEU A 48 -2.02 -18.68 -13.56
N ILE A 49 -1.46 -17.60 -13.04
CA ILE A 49 -0.35 -16.89 -13.69
C ILE A 49 0.93 -17.30 -12.99
N VAL A 50 1.88 -17.86 -13.76
CA VAL A 50 3.22 -18.19 -13.28
C VAL A 50 4.20 -17.19 -13.88
N VAL A 51 5.01 -16.56 -13.04
CA VAL A 51 5.97 -15.54 -13.46
C VAL A 51 7.36 -16.15 -13.54
N PRO A 52 8.00 -16.24 -14.73
CA PRO A 52 9.21 -17.02 -14.93
C PRO A 52 10.48 -16.31 -14.42
N ILE A 53 10.49 -15.88 -13.14
CA ILE A 53 11.58 -15.09 -12.58
C ILE A 53 12.92 -15.82 -12.56
N ARG A 54 12.92 -17.14 -12.54
CA ARG A 54 14.16 -17.95 -12.49
C ARG A 54 15.05 -17.76 -13.71
N ALA A 55 14.46 -17.48 -14.87
CA ALA A 55 15.18 -17.26 -16.12
C ALA A 55 15.48 -15.78 -16.41
N MET A 56 15.01 -14.85 -15.57
CA MET A 56 15.17 -13.42 -15.77
C MET A 56 16.56 -12.93 -15.42
N ASP A 57 17.06 -11.97 -16.18
CA ASP A 57 18.23 -11.19 -15.81
C ASP A 57 17.85 -10.01 -14.85
N ASP A 58 18.86 -9.24 -14.44
CA ASP A 58 18.69 -8.12 -13.50
C ASP A 58 17.73 -7.05 -14.03
N ALA A 59 17.74 -6.81 -15.33
CA ALA A 59 16.86 -5.80 -15.96
C ALA A 59 15.42 -6.27 -16.03
N ASP A 60 15.20 -7.54 -16.37
CA ASP A 60 13.89 -8.16 -16.40
C ASP A 60 13.27 -8.27 -15.00
N LEU A 61 14.07 -8.58 -13.98
CA LEU A 61 13.63 -8.59 -12.58
C LEU A 61 13.14 -7.21 -12.13
N LEU A 62 13.90 -6.15 -12.41
CA LEU A 62 13.49 -4.78 -12.09
C LEU A 62 12.25 -4.35 -12.87
N LYS A 63 12.17 -4.72 -14.14
CA LYS A 63 11.00 -4.47 -14.97
C LYS A 63 9.75 -5.15 -14.40
N THR A 64 9.86 -6.42 -14.04
CA THR A 64 8.77 -7.19 -13.43
C THR A 64 8.31 -6.56 -12.12
N SER A 65 9.25 -6.14 -11.25
CA SER A 65 8.91 -5.44 -10.02
C SER A 65 8.16 -4.14 -10.29
N LYS A 66 8.62 -3.34 -11.26
CA LYS A 66 8.00 -2.06 -11.60
C LYS A 66 6.63 -2.22 -12.26
N GLU A 67 6.51 -3.06 -13.29
CA GLU A 67 5.26 -3.26 -14.02
C GLU A 67 4.22 -4.00 -13.15
N GLY A 68 4.65 -4.91 -12.29
CA GLY A 68 3.81 -5.57 -11.30
C GLY A 68 3.52 -4.74 -10.05
N GLN A 69 4.03 -3.51 -9.96
CA GLN A 69 3.86 -2.62 -8.79
C GLN A 69 4.29 -3.27 -7.46
N LEU A 70 5.27 -4.17 -7.52
CA LEU A 70 5.73 -4.90 -6.34
C LEU A 70 6.58 -4.04 -5.40
N SER A 71 7.13 -2.93 -5.90
CA SER A 71 8.01 -2.03 -5.14
C SER A 71 9.21 -2.73 -4.49
N LEU A 72 9.70 -3.79 -5.13
CA LEU A 72 10.86 -4.56 -4.68
C LEU A 72 12.13 -4.08 -5.38
N SER A 73 13.19 -3.89 -4.62
CA SER A 73 14.52 -3.58 -5.14
C SER A 73 15.13 -4.79 -5.87
N LEU A 74 16.17 -4.56 -6.67
CA LEU A 74 16.88 -5.66 -7.34
C LEU A 74 17.41 -6.70 -6.35
N ALA A 75 17.93 -6.27 -5.20
CA ALA A 75 18.45 -7.18 -4.18
C ALA A 75 17.34 -8.08 -3.61
N GLU A 76 16.15 -7.54 -3.38
CA GLU A 76 14.98 -8.28 -2.92
C GLU A 76 14.49 -9.25 -4.01
N MET A 77 14.37 -8.80 -5.26
CA MET A 77 14.00 -9.66 -6.39
C MET A 77 14.98 -10.82 -6.59
N LYS A 78 16.29 -10.57 -6.46
CA LYS A 78 17.31 -11.63 -6.53
C LYS A 78 17.22 -12.61 -5.37
N THR A 79 16.88 -12.17 -4.18
CA THR A 79 16.63 -13.03 -3.03
C THR A 79 15.44 -13.95 -3.27
N ILE A 80 14.35 -13.40 -3.81
CA ILE A 80 13.16 -14.18 -4.20
C ILE A 80 13.51 -15.16 -5.33
N GLN A 81 14.22 -14.70 -6.35
CA GLN A 81 14.67 -15.55 -7.46
C GLN A 81 15.49 -16.75 -6.96
N ALA A 82 16.46 -16.52 -6.06
CA ALA A 82 17.27 -17.58 -5.47
C ALA A 82 16.42 -18.61 -4.71
N HIS A 83 15.46 -18.13 -3.91
CA HIS A 83 14.53 -19.02 -3.19
C HIS A 83 13.72 -19.91 -4.15
N PHE A 84 13.18 -19.36 -5.24
CA PHE A 84 12.42 -20.14 -6.21
C PHE A 84 13.32 -21.03 -7.09
N HIS A 85 14.61 -20.69 -7.24
CA HIS A 85 15.59 -21.62 -7.78
C HIS A 85 15.76 -22.86 -6.90
N ASP A 86 15.89 -22.67 -5.59
CA ASP A 86 16.01 -23.77 -4.62
C ASP A 86 14.74 -24.64 -4.58
N LEU A 87 13.57 -24.04 -4.74
CA LEU A 87 12.29 -24.75 -4.86
C LEU A 87 12.10 -25.47 -6.19
N GLY A 88 12.93 -25.21 -7.19
CA GLY A 88 12.86 -25.84 -8.51
C GLY A 88 11.66 -25.43 -9.37
N ARG A 89 10.92 -24.37 -9.01
CA ARG A 89 9.76 -23.86 -9.73
C ARG A 89 9.73 -22.35 -9.75
N ASP A 90 8.96 -21.79 -10.65
CA ASP A 90 8.67 -20.36 -10.65
C ASP A 90 7.49 -20.02 -9.72
N PRO A 91 7.44 -18.77 -9.17
CA PRO A 91 6.32 -18.32 -8.37
C PRO A 91 5.09 -18.05 -9.21
N THR A 92 3.95 -18.06 -8.54
CA THR A 92 2.74 -17.42 -9.07
C THR A 92 2.79 -15.92 -8.84
N ASP A 93 1.97 -15.17 -9.58
CA ASP A 93 1.74 -13.73 -9.34
C ASP A 93 1.29 -13.47 -7.90
N CYS A 94 0.38 -14.28 -7.37
CA CYS A 94 -0.10 -14.18 -5.99
C CYS A 94 1.02 -14.40 -4.95
N GLU A 95 1.96 -15.32 -5.19
CA GLU A 95 3.12 -15.53 -4.31
C GLU A 95 4.05 -14.32 -4.33
N LEU A 96 4.31 -13.74 -5.51
CA LEU A 96 5.13 -12.51 -5.62
C LEU A 96 4.47 -11.34 -4.93
N GLU A 97 3.18 -11.12 -5.14
CA GLU A 97 2.40 -10.07 -4.50
C GLU A 97 2.40 -10.23 -2.97
N THR A 98 2.22 -11.46 -2.47
CA THR A 98 2.27 -11.75 -1.04
C THR A 98 3.63 -11.41 -0.43
N LEU A 99 4.73 -11.76 -1.10
CA LEU A 99 6.07 -11.41 -0.65
C LEU A 99 6.28 -9.89 -0.68
N ALA A 100 5.86 -9.23 -1.77
CA ALA A 100 5.96 -7.78 -1.90
C ALA A 100 5.20 -7.05 -0.80
N GLN A 101 3.98 -7.47 -0.50
CA GLN A 101 3.17 -6.88 0.58
C GLN A 101 3.80 -7.08 1.95
N THR A 102 4.27 -8.28 2.26
CA THR A 102 4.88 -8.56 3.56
C THR A 102 6.20 -7.81 3.77
N TRP A 103 6.92 -7.47 2.70
CA TRP A 103 8.17 -6.71 2.75
C TRP A 103 7.98 -5.20 2.50
N SER A 104 6.76 -4.73 2.36
CA SER A 104 6.44 -3.33 2.09
C SER A 104 6.71 -2.40 3.28
N GLU A 105 6.79 -1.10 3.02
CA GLU A 105 6.81 -0.09 4.10
C GLU A 105 5.54 -0.14 4.93
N HIS A 106 4.41 -0.49 4.32
CA HIS A 106 3.13 -0.61 5.03
C HIS A 106 3.15 -1.72 6.08
N CYS A 107 3.57 -2.93 5.72
CA CYS A 107 3.55 -4.08 6.64
C CYS A 107 4.79 -4.15 7.53
N SER A 108 5.95 -3.80 6.99
CA SER A 108 7.25 -4.10 7.61
C SER A 108 8.02 -2.86 8.04
N HIS A 109 7.68 -1.66 7.53
CA HIS A 109 8.49 -0.45 7.69
C HIS A 109 9.98 -0.70 7.36
N LYS A 110 10.25 -1.37 6.25
CA LYS A 110 11.59 -1.88 5.92
C LYS A 110 12.68 -0.80 5.94
N THR A 111 12.37 0.41 5.48
CA THR A 111 13.29 1.54 5.51
C THR A 111 13.43 2.10 6.92
N LEU A 112 12.33 2.39 7.60
CA LEU A 112 12.34 3.04 8.91
C LEU A 112 12.85 2.12 10.04
N ARG A 113 12.69 0.81 9.88
CA ARG A 113 13.24 -0.21 10.79
C ARG A 113 14.65 -0.66 10.38
N GLY A 114 15.03 -0.41 9.14
CA GLY A 114 16.33 -0.73 8.59
C GLY A 114 17.44 0.16 9.14
N ARG A 115 18.67 -0.10 8.67
CA ARG A 115 19.81 0.77 8.94
C ARG A 115 19.79 1.92 7.93
N ILE A 116 19.72 3.13 8.45
CA ILE A 116 19.85 4.37 7.67
C ILE A 116 21.23 4.94 7.94
N ASP A 117 21.96 5.31 6.90
CA ASP A 117 23.19 6.10 7.01
C ASP A 117 22.84 7.56 6.65
N PHE A 118 22.90 8.43 7.64
CA PHE A 118 22.63 9.85 7.48
C PHE A 118 23.91 10.63 7.74
N ASP A 119 24.47 11.21 6.70
CA ASP A 119 25.74 11.96 6.73
C ASP A 119 26.88 11.21 7.46
N GLY A 120 27.04 9.90 7.14
CA GLY A 120 28.05 9.04 7.75
C GLY A 120 27.71 8.58 9.16
N THR A 121 26.55 8.95 9.70
CA THR A 121 26.08 8.50 11.01
C THR A 121 25.06 7.37 10.85
N PRO A 122 25.36 6.14 11.30
CA PRO A 122 24.41 5.04 11.19
C PRO A 122 23.27 5.19 12.21
N ILE A 123 22.06 5.14 11.71
CA ILE A 123 20.82 5.12 12.52
C ILE A 123 20.18 3.75 12.36
N PRO A 124 20.37 2.82 13.27
CA PRO A 124 19.67 1.55 13.24
C PRO A 124 18.25 1.74 13.78
N ASN A 125 17.24 1.36 12.99
CA ASN A 125 15.83 1.41 13.39
C ASN A 125 15.39 2.80 13.88
N LEU A 126 15.11 3.69 12.94
CA LEU A 126 14.73 5.08 13.23
C LEU A 126 13.50 5.16 14.15
N LEU A 127 12.48 4.32 13.94
CA LEU A 127 11.26 4.31 14.77
C LEU A 127 11.58 4.01 16.24
N LYS A 128 12.44 3.03 16.46
CA LYS A 128 12.83 2.63 17.82
C LYS A 128 13.66 3.70 18.52
N ARG A 129 14.54 4.37 17.78
CA ARG A 129 15.42 5.41 18.32
C ARG A 129 14.76 6.76 18.53
N THR A 130 13.63 7.00 17.92
CA THR A 130 12.91 8.27 18.03
C THR A 130 11.59 8.10 18.78
N ILE A 131 10.54 7.68 18.11
CA ILE A 131 9.19 7.63 18.69
C ILE A 131 9.12 6.69 19.88
N PHE A 132 9.66 5.48 19.75
CA PHE A 132 9.65 4.51 20.84
C PHE A 132 10.47 5.01 22.05
N SER A 133 11.71 5.48 21.85
CA SER A 133 12.56 5.99 22.93
C SER A 133 11.91 7.20 23.61
N ALA A 134 11.41 8.16 22.83
CA ALA A 134 10.73 9.33 23.40
C ALA A 134 9.52 8.94 24.27
N THR A 135 8.72 7.98 23.82
CA THR A 135 7.58 7.49 24.59
C THR A 135 8.02 6.83 25.90
N GLN A 136 9.10 6.05 25.87
CA GLN A 136 9.64 5.42 27.08
C GLN A 136 10.28 6.45 28.06
N GLU A 137 10.99 7.45 27.53
CA GLU A 137 11.60 8.50 28.32
C GLU A 137 10.59 9.39 29.04
N LEU A 138 9.40 9.59 28.44
CA LEU A 138 8.31 10.32 29.09
C LEU A 138 7.76 9.61 30.33
N GLY A 139 7.89 8.29 30.43
CA GLY A 139 7.54 7.51 31.61
C GLY A 139 6.12 7.71 32.11
N LEU A 140 5.15 7.84 31.18
CA LEU A 140 3.78 8.20 31.53
C LEU A 140 3.04 6.97 32.09
N ASP A 141 2.50 7.12 33.29
CA ASP A 141 1.83 6.05 34.05
C ASP A 141 0.46 5.64 33.49
N TRP A 142 -0.12 6.48 32.64
CA TRP A 142 -1.37 6.19 31.94
C TRP A 142 -1.19 5.37 30.65
N LEU A 143 0.04 5.04 30.26
CA LEU A 143 0.32 4.14 29.13
C LEU A 143 0.22 2.69 29.60
N VAL A 144 -0.84 1.99 29.17
CA VAL A 144 -1.09 0.58 29.55
C VAL A 144 -0.38 -0.37 28.58
N SER A 145 -0.52 -0.14 27.27
CA SER A 145 0.16 -0.93 26.24
C SER A 145 0.52 -0.06 25.05
N VAL A 146 1.82 0.02 24.76
CA VAL A 146 2.35 0.77 23.61
C VAL A 146 3.43 -0.03 22.91
N PHE A 147 3.42 -0.04 21.56
CA PHE A 147 4.38 -0.73 20.68
C PHE A 147 4.52 -2.25 20.90
N SER A 148 3.56 -2.88 21.56
CA SER A 148 3.54 -4.32 21.83
C SER A 148 2.61 -5.08 20.90
N ASP A 149 1.59 -4.41 20.36
CA ASP A 149 0.60 -4.96 19.45
C ASP A 149 0.12 -3.89 18.47
N ASN A 150 -0.83 -4.24 17.60
CA ASN A 150 -1.41 -3.35 16.59
C ASN A 150 -2.22 -2.19 17.15
N ALA A 151 -2.59 -2.23 18.43
CA ALA A 151 -3.34 -1.18 19.09
C ALA A 151 -2.57 -0.60 20.28
N GLY A 152 -2.72 0.69 20.52
CA GLY A 152 -2.30 1.33 21.76
C GLY A 152 -3.43 1.29 22.79
N VAL A 153 -3.07 1.13 24.06
CA VAL A 153 -4.02 1.16 25.17
C VAL A 153 -3.54 2.19 26.20
N VAL A 154 -4.44 3.10 26.54
CA VAL A 154 -4.18 4.14 27.54
C VAL A 154 -5.25 4.11 28.63
N ARG A 155 -4.86 4.40 29.85
CA ARG A 155 -5.79 4.50 30.98
C ARG A 155 -6.65 5.75 30.82
N PHE A 156 -7.95 5.56 30.91
CA PHE A 156 -8.92 6.66 30.89
C PHE A 156 -9.27 7.09 32.31
N ASP A 157 -9.63 6.14 33.18
CA ASP A 157 -9.89 6.33 34.61
C ASP A 157 -9.56 5.06 35.39
N ASP A 158 -10.07 4.95 36.63
CA ASP A 158 -9.80 3.79 37.49
C ASP A 158 -10.52 2.50 37.06
N GLU A 159 -11.53 2.59 36.18
CA GLU A 159 -12.34 1.46 35.75
C GLU A 159 -12.14 1.12 34.27
N TYR A 160 -11.73 2.08 33.45
CA TYR A 160 -11.71 1.96 31.99
C TYR A 160 -10.36 2.30 31.37
N ASP A 161 -10.00 1.53 30.37
CA ASP A 161 -8.92 1.83 29.44
C ASP A 161 -9.48 2.10 28.04
N VAL A 162 -8.85 2.98 27.29
CA VAL A 162 -9.18 3.25 25.89
C VAL A 162 -8.19 2.53 24.98
N CYS A 163 -8.73 1.68 24.13
CA CYS A 163 -7.98 1.04 23.06
C CYS A 163 -8.12 1.86 21.77
N PHE A 164 -6.99 2.20 21.17
CA PHE A 164 -6.93 3.00 19.97
C PHE A 164 -6.10 2.32 18.88
N LYS A 165 -6.69 2.17 17.69
CA LYS A 165 -6.02 1.65 16.51
C LYS A 165 -6.31 2.56 15.31
N VAL A 166 -5.27 2.84 14.54
CA VAL A 166 -5.39 3.47 13.20
C VAL A 166 -4.83 2.50 12.18
N GLU A 167 -5.57 2.28 11.13
CA GLU A 167 -5.19 1.38 10.05
C GLU A 167 -5.52 2.01 8.70
N THR A 168 -4.62 1.85 7.76
CA THR A 168 -4.82 2.29 6.38
C THR A 168 -5.47 1.16 5.59
N HIS A 169 -6.69 1.36 5.10
CA HIS A 169 -7.37 0.39 4.24
C HIS A 169 -7.11 0.62 2.75
N ASN A 170 -6.58 1.77 2.39
CA ASN A 170 -6.14 2.08 1.04
C ASN A 170 -4.64 2.31 1.03
N HIS A 171 -4.00 1.84 -0.01
CA HIS A 171 -2.58 2.04 -0.25
C HIS A 171 -2.38 2.87 -1.53
N PRO A 172 -2.61 4.20 -1.48
CA PRO A 172 -2.50 5.07 -2.66
C PRO A 172 -1.15 4.99 -3.32
N SER A 173 -0.08 4.84 -2.53
CA SER A 173 1.29 4.69 -3.01
C SER A 173 1.57 3.36 -3.74
N ALA A 174 0.65 2.40 -3.71
CA ALA A 174 0.72 1.21 -4.56
C ALA A 174 0.23 1.49 -5.99
N ILE A 175 -0.53 2.58 -6.16
CA ILE A 175 -1.06 2.98 -7.46
C ILE A 175 -0.17 4.05 -8.09
N ASP A 176 0.27 5.00 -7.29
CA ASP A 176 1.14 6.12 -7.72
C ASP A 176 2.12 6.44 -6.57
N PRO A 177 3.28 5.77 -6.54
CA PRO A 177 4.28 5.93 -5.49
C PRO A 177 5.05 7.25 -5.58
#